data_01f0c4102d7aa317dde65d979c9f2fad
#
_entry.id   01f0c4102d7aa317dde65d979c9f2fad
#
_cell.length_a   1.000
_cell.length_b   1.000
_cell.length_c   1.000
_cell.angle_alpha   90.00
_cell.angle_beta   90.00
_cell.angle_gamma   90.00
#
_symmetry.space_group_name_H-M   'P 1'
#
loop_
_entity.id
_entity.type
_entity.pdbx_description
1 polymer ?
#
loop_
_entity_poly.entity_id
_entity_poly.type
_entity_poly.pdbx_seq_one_letter_code
_entity_poly.pdbx_strand_id
1 'polypeptide(L)'
;MSSLFLKTPAPSQSLPKTHKTHFSLPLNLKYFSPARIRCGLIEPDGGKLVELVLDEPQRDLKRRQAMSLPQIKLSKIDMQWVHVLSEGWASPLKGFMRESEFLQTLHFNSLQLGDGSVVNMSVPIVLAIDDSNKNNIGSSVALVDDKDKIIAILNDVEIYKHNKEERTARTWGTTAPGLPYAEEAITNAGNWLIGGDLEVIEPIKYHDGLDRFRLSPAELRDEFTRRNADAVFAFQLRNPVHNGHALLMTDTRRRLLEMGYKNPVLLLHPLGGYTKADDVPLRWRMKQHEMVLEDGVLDPETTVVSIFPSPMHYAGPTEVQWHAKARINAGANFYIVGRDPAGMGHPLEKRDLYDADHGKKVLSMAPGLERLNILPFKVAAYDKTQNKMAFFDPSRPQDFLFISGTKMRTLAKNKESPPDGFMCPGGWKVLVDYYDSLTPAENGRVPEPVPV
;
A
#
# COMPACT_ATOMS: atom_id res chain seq x y z
N MET A 1 -58.91 -50.34 9.11
CA MET A 1 -59.30 -49.89 10.45
C MET A 1 -58.70 -48.56 10.71
N SER A 2 -59.54 -47.58 10.82
CA SER A 2 -59.28 -46.13 10.98
C SER A 2 -58.69 -45.82 12.35
N SER A 3 -57.88 -44.81 12.44
CA SER A 3 -57.89 -43.83 13.53
C SER A 3 -57.37 -42.49 13.12
N LEU A 4 -58.28 -41.56 13.09
CA LEU A 4 -58.02 -40.10 13.03
C LEU A 4 -57.24 -39.67 14.27
N PHE A 5 -56.22 -38.76 14.08
CA PHE A 5 -55.81 -37.86 15.15
C PHE A 5 -55.93 -36.44 14.70
N LEU A 6 -56.74 -35.72 15.43
CA LEU A 6 -57.02 -34.29 15.30
C LEU A 6 -55.75 -33.45 15.54
N LYS A 7 -55.53 -32.48 14.65
CA LYS A 7 -54.56 -31.37 14.83
C LYS A 7 -55.24 -30.27 15.68
N THR A 8 -54.64 -29.96 16.81
CA THR A 8 -54.91 -28.72 17.55
C THR A 8 -53.92 -27.63 17.07
N PRO A 9 -54.34 -26.36 16.90
CA PRO A 9 -53.46 -25.30 16.52
C PRO A 9 -52.67 -24.79 17.73
N ALA A 10 -51.36 -24.60 17.55
CA ALA A 10 -50.47 -23.99 18.52
C ALA A 10 -50.66 -22.44 18.53
N PRO A 11 -50.52 -21.78 19.69
CA PRO A 11 -50.69 -20.35 19.81
C PRO A 11 -49.49 -19.60 19.20
N SER A 12 -49.81 -18.53 18.45
CA SER A 12 -48.83 -17.59 17.90
C SER A 12 -48.11 -16.83 19.00
N GLN A 13 -46.83 -17.12 19.19
CA GLN A 13 -45.96 -16.28 20.01
C GLN A 13 -45.48 -15.10 19.18
N SER A 14 -45.88 -13.89 19.57
CA SER A 14 -45.35 -12.63 19.07
C SER A 14 -43.90 -12.48 19.52
N LEU A 15 -43.01 -12.37 18.54
CA LEU A 15 -41.59 -12.04 18.77
C LEU A 15 -41.47 -10.61 19.36
N PRO A 16 -40.64 -10.40 20.37
CA PRO A 16 -40.43 -9.08 20.93
C PRO A 16 -39.67 -8.21 19.94
N LYS A 17 -40.17 -6.98 19.78
CA LYS A 17 -39.49 -5.92 19.00
C LYS A 17 -38.11 -5.66 19.61
N THR A 18 -37.06 -6.02 18.89
CA THR A 18 -35.68 -5.67 19.26
C THR A 18 -35.54 -4.14 19.18
N HIS A 19 -35.47 -3.48 20.31
CA HIS A 19 -34.98 -2.13 20.43
C HIS A 19 -33.51 -2.11 19.95
N LYS A 20 -33.23 -1.47 18.80
CA LYS A 20 -31.88 -1.10 18.42
C LYS A 20 -31.40 -0.02 19.39
N THR A 21 -30.77 -0.43 20.46
CA THR A 21 -29.97 0.49 21.27
C THR A 21 -28.70 0.82 20.46
N HIS A 22 -28.69 2.02 19.89
CA HIS A 22 -27.46 2.64 19.40
C HIS A 22 -26.56 2.89 20.60
N PHE A 23 -25.64 1.99 20.87
CA PHE A 23 -24.49 2.26 21.72
C PHE A 23 -23.55 3.18 20.92
N SER A 24 -23.79 4.48 21.02
CA SER A 24 -22.73 5.46 20.75
C SER A 24 -21.80 5.45 21.96
N LEU A 25 -20.74 4.66 21.88
CA LEU A 25 -19.60 4.85 22.79
C LEU A 25 -19.04 6.27 22.52
N PRO A 26 -18.96 7.13 23.53
CA PRO A 26 -18.24 8.38 23.38
C PRO A 26 -16.80 8.00 23.04
N LEU A 27 -16.30 8.41 21.88
CA LEU A 27 -14.88 8.40 21.55
C LEU A 27 -14.19 9.27 22.62
N ASN A 28 -13.71 8.59 23.65
CA ASN A 28 -12.91 9.22 24.70
C ASN A 28 -11.64 9.74 24.05
N LEU A 29 -11.61 11.03 23.75
CA LEU A 29 -10.46 11.83 23.32
C LEU A 29 -9.33 11.87 24.38
N LYS A 30 -9.20 10.87 25.23
CA LYS A 30 -8.16 10.75 26.26
C LYS A 30 -6.82 10.18 25.79
N TYR A 31 -6.61 10.03 24.49
CA TYR A 31 -5.30 9.56 23.98
C TYR A 31 -4.38 10.67 23.46
N PHE A 32 -4.69 11.92 23.71
CA PHE A 32 -3.67 12.96 23.62
C PHE A 32 -3.22 13.34 25.04
N SER A 33 -2.46 12.44 25.68
CA SER A 33 -1.46 12.90 26.62
C SER A 33 -0.60 13.93 25.89
N PRO A 34 -0.19 15.07 26.50
CA PRO A 34 0.82 15.93 25.90
C PRO A 34 2.15 15.19 25.94
N ALA A 35 2.26 14.13 25.11
CA ALA A 35 3.53 13.52 24.82
C ALA A 35 4.38 14.64 24.24
N ARG A 36 5.51 14.90 24.88
CA ARG A 36 6.55 15.83 24.45
C ARG A 36 6.58 15.84 22.94
N ILE A 37 6.34 17.01 22.32
CA ILE A 37 6.55 17.23 20.90
C ILE A 37 7.96 16.72 20.62
N ARG A 38 8.09 15.51 20.08
CA ARG A 38 9.37 14.98 19.61
C ARG A 38 9.58 15.65 18.26
N CYS A 39 10.28 16.76 18.26
CA CYS A 39 10.80 17.36 17.04
C CYS A 39 11.81 16.39 16.44
N GLY A 40 11.55 15.88 15.25
CA GLY A 40 12.45 15.00 14.54
C GLY A 40 11.74 13.82 13.87
N LEU A 41 12.45 13.18 12.93
CA LEU A 41 11.96 12.00 12.25
C LEU A 41 11.86 10.81 13.21
N ILE A 42 10.86 9.95 12.97
CA ILE A 42 10.73 8.69 13.71
C ILE A 42 11.91 7.76 13.37
N GLU A 43 12.48 7.08 14.36
CA GLU A 43 13.55 6.11 14.13
C GLU A 43 13.05 4.94 13.29
N PRO A 44 13.87 4.36 12.38
CA PRO A 44 13.48 3.17 11.63
C PRO A 44 13.35 1.95 12.56
N ASP A 45 12.62 0.95 12.09
CA ASP A 45 12.48 -0.32 12.79
C ASP A 45 13.84 -1.04 12.92
N GLY A 46 14.13 -1.53 14.13
CA GLY A 46 15.44 -2.10 14.46
C GLY A 46 16.55 -1.05 14.64
N GLY A 47 16.21 0.24 14.74
CA GLY A 47 17.13 1.35 15.06
C GLY A 47 17.93 1.89 13.87
N LYS A 48 18.00 1.17 12.75
CA LYS A 48 18.69 1.60 11.52
C LYS A 48 18.04 1.02 10.27
N LEU A 49 18.21 1.72 9.16
CA LEU A 49 17.86 1.16 7.85
C LEU A 49 18.83 0.04 7.47
N VAL A 50 18.32 -1.00 6.85
CA VAL A 50 19.07 -2.11 6.29
C VAL A 50 19.07 -1.95 4.77
N GLU A 51 20.09 -1.27 4.24
CA GLU A 51 20.32 -1.08 2.82
C GLU A 51 21.19 -2.22 2.30
N LEU A 52 20.79 -2.84 1.18
CA LEU A 52 21.40 -4.08 0.69
C LEU A 52 22.07 -3.89 -0.68
N VAL A 53 22.16 -2.67 -1.17
CA VAL A 53 22.88 -2.33 -2.39
C VAL A 53 24.38 -2.30 -2.09
N LEU A 54 25.14 -3.01 -2.89
CA LEU A 54 26.60 -3.08 -2.75
C LEU A 54 27.27 -1.74 -3.09
N ASP A 55 28.33 -1.44 -2.36
CA ASP A 55 29.22 -0.35 -2.70
C ASP A 55 29.88 -0.58 -4.07
N GLU A 56 30.09 0.48 -4.82
CA GLU A 56 30.57 0.43 -6.20
C GLU A 56 31.83 -0.42 -6.39
N PRO A 57 32.88 -0.36 -5.53
CA PRO A 57 34.07 -1.16 -5.67
C PRO A 57 33.86 -2.69 -5.57
N GLN A 58 32.76 -3.12 -4.95
CA GLN A 58 32.44 -4.55 -4.75
C GLN A 58 31.64 -5.15 -5.91
N ARG A 59 30.96 -4.33 -6.70
CA ARG A 59 29.97 -4.75 -7.71
C ARG A 59 30.54 -5.70 -8.75
N ASP A 60 31.71 -5.38 -9.32
CA ASP A 60 32.32 -6.20 -10.38
C ASP A 60 32.78 -7.57 -9.86
N LEU A 61 33.33 -7.60 -8.65
CA LEU A 61 33.71 -8.87 -8.03
C LEU A 61 32.49 -9.76 -7.77
N LYS A 62 31.44 -9.18 -7.19
CA LYS A 62 30.20 -9.88 -6.89
C LYS A 62 29.44 -10.32 -8.15
N ARG A 63 29.47 -9.51 -9.22
CA ARG A 63 28.89 -9.90 -10.51
C ARG A 63 29.62 -11.11 -11.11
N ARG A 64 30.96 -11.16 -11.06
CA ARG A 64 31.72 -12.34 -11.50
C ARG A 64 31.43 -13.57 -10.64
N GLN A 65 31.30 -13.40 -9.32
CA GLN A 65 30.91 -14.49 -8.42
C GLN A 65 29.53 -15.04 -8.81
N ALA A 66 28.56 -14.16 -9.03
CA ALA A 66 27.18 -14.53 -9.38
C ALA A 66 27.09 -15.33 -10.69
N MET A 67 27.98 -15.09 -11.67
CA MET A 67 28.03 -15.85 -12.94
C MET A 67 28.29 -17.34 -12.76
N SER A 68 28.90 -17.75 -11.65
CA SER A 68 29.20 -19.16 -11.35
C SER A 68 28.13 -19.83 -10.49
N LEU A 69 27.14 -19.11 -10.03
CA LEU A 69 26.08 -19.62 -9.18
C LEU A 69 24.89 -20.14 -10.00
N PRO A 70 24.10 -21.09 -9.46
CA PRO A 70 22.78 -21.37 -9.98
C PRO A 70 21.96 -20.09 -10.07
N GLN A 71 21.04 -20.00 -11.05
CA GLN A 71 20.28 -18.78 -11.29
C GLN A 71 18.79 -19.01 -11.03
N ILE A 72 18.14 -18.01 -10.43
CA ILE A 72 16.69 -17.92 -10.32
C ILE A 72 16.24 -16.69 -11.10
N LYS A 73 15.31 -16.88 -12.01
CA LYS A 73 14.70 -15.80 -12.78
C LYS A 73 13.58 -15.15 -11.98
N LEU A 74 13.70 -13.85 -11.80
CA LEU A 74 12.72 -13.03 -11.05
C LEU A 74 11.52 -12.67 -11.94
N SER A 75 10.32 -12.81 -11.39
CA SER A 75 9.14 -12.18 -11.97
C SER A 75 9.17 -10.65 -11.76
N LYS A 76 8.27 -9.92 -12.41
CA LYS A 76 8.14 -8.47 -12.19
C LYS A 76 7.81 -8.13 -10.73
N ILE A 77 7.00 -8.95 -10.06
CA ILE A 77 6.66 -8.76 -8.64
C ILE A 77 7.87 -9.07 -7.75
N ASP A 78 8.61 -10.14 -8.04
CA ASP A 78 9.83 -10.47 -7.29
C ASP A 78 10.87 -9.34 -7.39
N MET A 79 11.02 -8.74 -8.59
CA MET A 79 11.89 -7.59 -8.79
C MET A 79 11.47 -6.38 -7.93
N GLN A 80 10.16 -6.14 -7.77
CA GLN A 80 9.66 -5.09 -6.88
C GLN A 80 9.97 -5.39 -5.42
N TRP A 81 9.91 -6.65 -5.00
CA TRP A 81 10.33 -7.05 -3.66
C TRP A 81 11.84 -6.92 -3.45
N VAL A 82 12.66 -7.25 -4.46
CA VAL A 82 14.10 -6.95 -4.41
C VAL A 82 14.34 -5.45 -4.23
N HIS A 83 13.59 -4.59 -4.94
CA HIS A 83 13.68 -3.14 -4.80
C HIS A 83 13.31 -2.70 -3.37
N VAL A 84 12.18 -3.17 -2.85
CA VAL A 84 11.73 -2.89 -1.47
C VAL A 84 12.78 -3.29 -0.42
N LEU A 85 13.36 -4.48 -0.57
CA LEU A 85 14.39 -5.00 0.34
C LEU A 85 15.69 -4.20 0.22
N SER A 86 16.13 -3.94 -1.01
CA SER A 86 17.43 -3.30 -1.29
C SER A 86 17.58 -1.91 -0.68
N GLU A 87 16.50 -1.16 -0.59
CA GLU A 87 16.49 0.21 -0.10
C GLU A 87 16.11 0.34 1.39
N GLY A 88 15.85 -0.79 2.07
CA GLY A 88 15.53 -0.77 3.50
C GLY A 88 14.08 -0.43 3.85
N TRP A 89 13.14 -0.41 2.89
CA TRP A 89 11.71 -0.24 3.16
C TRP A 89 11.18 -1.30 4.14
N ALA A 90 11.73 -2.51 4.07
CA ALA A 90 11.36 -3.65 4.90
C ALA A 90 12.30 -3.86 6.11
N SER A 91 13.13 -2.87 6.46
CA SER A 91 14.01 -2.99 7.63
C SER A 91 13.22 -3.50 8.85
N PRO A 92 13.76 -4.43 9.64
CA PRO A 92 15.15 -4.86 9.65
C PRO A 92 15.47 -6.12 8.82
N LEU A 93 14.61 -6.55 7.88
CA LEU A 93 14.89 -7.69 7.00
C LEU A 93 16.17 -7.48 6.20
N LYS A 94 16.95 -8.57 6.05
CA LYS A 94 18.19 -8.59 5.27
C LYS A 94 18.06 -9.26 3.91
N GLY A 95 16.85 -9.67 3.54
CA GLY A 95 16.56 -10.34 2.30
C GLY A 95 15.18 -10.99 2.31
N PHE A 96 14.98 -11.98 1.44
CA PHE A 96 13.76 -12.77 1.46
C PHE A 96 13.65 -13.60 2.74
N MET A 97 12.44 -13.64 3.30
CA MET A 97 12.18 -14.28 4.59
C MET A 97 12.55 -15.75 4.59
N ARG A 98 13.29 -16.17 5.63
CA ARG A 98 13.45 -17.57 6.01
C ARG A 98 12.17 -18.09 6.67
N GLU A 99 12.05 -19.39 6.89
CA GLU A 99 10.83 -20.01 7.40
C GLU A 99 10.36 -19.40 8.73
N SER A 100 11.29 -19.13 9.65
CA SER A 100 10.95 -18.54 10.94
C SER A 100 10.37 -17.12 10.82
N GLU A 101 10.90 -16.27 9.95
CA GLU A 101 10.42 -14.91 9.68
C GLU A 101 9.07 -14.96 8.94
N PHE A 102 8.94 -15.88 7.98
CA PHE A 102 7.68 -16.12 7.27
C PHE A 102 6.57 -16.52 8.23
N LEU A 103 6.81 -17.49 9.12
CA LEU A 103 5.83 -17.96 10.09
C LEU A 103 5.45 -16.85 11.10
N GLN A 104 6.42 -16.09 11.59
CA GLN A 104 6.14 -14.95 12.48
C GLN A 104 5.28 -13.90 11.78
N THR A 105 5.63 -13.54 10.55
CA THR A 105 4.86 -12.61 9.74
C THR A 105 3.44 -13.12 9.51
N LEU A 106 3.30 -14.37 9.10
CA LEU A 106 2.02 -14.95 8.72
C LEU A 106 1.06 -15.14 9.89
N HIS A 107 1.59 -15.48 11.07
CA HIS A 107 0.77 -15.80 12.25
C HIS A 107 0.61 -14.65 13.24
N PHE A 108 1.59 -13.73 13.30
CA PHE A 108 1.64 -12.67 14.31
C PHE A 108 1.68 -11.26 13.74
N ASN A 109 1.78 -11.10 12.42
CA ASN A 109 1.96 -9.80 11.75
C ASN A 109 3.15 -9.00 12.31
N SER A 110 4.15 -9.69 12.84
CA SER A 110 5.30 -9.06 13.51
C SER A 110 6.52 -9.97 13.49
N LEU A 111 7.69 -9.37 13.70
CA LEU A 111 8.96 -10.06 13.89
C LEU A 111 9.51 -9.72 15.27
N GLN A 112 9.96 -10.72 15.99
CA GLN A 112 10.74 -10.56 17.21
C GLN A 112 12.23 -10.50 16.85
N LEU A 113 12.89 -9.43 17.27
CA LEU A 113 14.30 -9.20 17.03
C LEU A 113 15.18 -9.90 18.09
N GLY A 114 16.47 -10.02 17.82
CA GLY A 114 17.41 -10.69 18.72
C GLY A 114 17.55 -10.05 20.10
N ASP A 115 17.19 -8.79 20.26
CA ASP A 115 17.14 -8.07 21.54
C ASP A 115 15.78 -8.22 22.28
N GLY A 116 14.87 -9.01 21.72
CA GLY A 116 13.53 -9.23 22.25
C GLY A 116 12.50 -8.16 21.86
N SER A 117 12.90 -7.09 21.18
CA SER A 117 11.96 -6.09 20.67
C SER A 117 11.09 -6.65 19.52
N VAL A 118 9.92 -6.07 19.32
CA VAL A 118 8.97 -6.48 18.30
C VAL A 118 8.78 -5.35 17.30
N VAL A 119 8.88 -5.67 16.01
CA VAL A 119 8.57 -4.78 14.92
C VAL A 119 7.39 -5.33 14.11
N ASN A 120 6.57 -4.46 13.55
CA ASN A 120 5.49 -4.90 12.67
C ASN A 120 6.05 -5.47 11.37
N MET A 121 5.47 -6.56 10.90
CA MET A 121 5.69 -7.13 9.58
C MET A 121 4.48 -7.99 9.23
N SER A 122 3.59 -7.48 8.41
CA SER A 122 2.26 -8.10 8.22
C SER A 122 2.10 -8.80 6.87
N VAL A 123 2.98 -8.53 5.90
CA VAL A 123 2.93 -9.20 4.59
C VAL A 123 4.19 -10.03 4.39
N PRO A 124 4.05 -11.30 3.97
CA PRO A 124 5.22 -12.14 3.66
C PRO A 124 6.00 -11.61 2.44
N ILE A 125 7.29 -11.32 2.63
CA ILE A 125 8.22 -10.95 1.56
C ILE A 125 9.07 -12.19 1.26
N VAL A 126 8.62 -12.99 0.30
CA VAL A 126 9.15 -14.31 0.00
C VAL A 126 9.34 -14.50 -1.50
N LEU A 127 10.30 -15.36 -1.88
CA LEU A 127 10.56 -15.76 -3.25
C LEU A 127 10.17 -17.22 -3.44
N ALA A 128 9.32 -17.51 -4.42
CA ALA A 128 8.88 -18.86 -4.73
C ALA A 128 9.79 -19.50 -5.81
N ILE A 129 10.07 -20.80 -5.65
CA ILE A 129 10.86 -21.59 -6.59
C ILE A 129 10.19 -22.92 -6.90
N ASP A 130 10.50 -23.48 -8.07
CA ASP A 130 10.02 -24.77 -8.52
C ASP A 130 10.86 -25.94 -7.97
N ASP A 131 10.30 -27.15 -8.07
CA ASP A 131 10.98 -28.38 -7.67
C ASP A 131 12.32 -28.60 -8.42
N SER A 132 12.40 -28.17 -9.67
CA SER A 132 13.63 -28.25 -10.49
C SER A 132 14.74 -27.36 -9.92
N ASN A 133 14.42 -26.15 -9.51
CA ASN A 133 15.38 -25.22 -8.93
C ASN A 133 15.84 -25.66 -7.55
N LYS A 134 14.93 -26.15 -6.71
CA LYS A 134 15.25 -26.61 -5.36
C LYS A 134 16.45 -27.55 -5.28
N ASN A 135 16.54 -28.49 -6.22
CA ASN A 135 17.58 -29.53 -6.18
C ASN A 135 18.95 -29.04 -6.66
N ASN A 136 19.02 -27.88 -7.29
CA ASN A 136 20.24 -27.34 -7.91
C ASN A 136 20.85 -26.17 -7.11
N ILE A 137 20.18 -25.69 -6.06
CA ILE A 137 20.61 -24.54 -5.26
C ILE A 137 21.46 -25.02 -4.09
N GLY A 138 22.64 -24.40 -3.93
CA GLY A 138 23.52 -24.58 -2.77
C GLY A 138 23.27 -23.53 -1.69
N SER A 139 24.33 -23.08 -1.04
CA SER A 139 24.26 -22.01 0.00
C SER A 139 24.03 -20.61 -0.57
N SER A 140 24.25 -20.41 -1.86
CA SER A 140 24.06 -19.15 -2.54
C SER A 140 23.48 -19.34 -3.94
N VAL A 141 22.72 -18.36 -4.41
CA VAL A 141 22.09 -18.35 -5.72
C VAL A 141 22.09 -16.94 -6.31
N ALA A 142 22.25 -16.81 -7.62
CA ALA A 142 22.14 -15.56 -8.33
C ALA A 142 20.68 -15.30 -8.73
N LEU A 143 20.20 -14.09 -8.51
CA LEU A 143 18.87 -13.62 -8.96
C LEU A 143 19.06 -12.80 -10.23
N VAL A 144 18.33 -13.17 -11.29
CA VAL A 144 18.43 -12.53 -12.61
C VAL A 144 17.06 -11.98 -13.06
N ASP A 145 17.08 -10.93 -13.87
CA ASP A 145 15.88 -10.38 -14.49
C ASP A 145 15.40 -11.19 -15.71
N ASP A 146 14.40 -10.70 -16.42
CA ASP A 146 13.84 -11.32 -17.63
C ASP A 146 14.81 -11.34 -18.83
N LYS A 147 15.88 -10.54 -18.77
CA LYS A 147 16.96 -10.45 -19.78
C LYS A 147 18.25 -11.15 -19.32
N ASP A 148 18.16 -11.96 -18.27
CA ASP A 148 19.29 -12.69 -17.67
C ASP A 148 20.41 -11.77 -17.11
N LYS A 149 20.10 -10.47 -16.86
CA LYS A 149 20.98 -9.57 -16.14
C LYS A 149 20.99 -9.98 -14.66
N ILE A 150 22.19 -10.12 -14.10
CA ILE A 150 22.37 -10.39 -12.67
C ILE A 150 21.93 -9.16 -11.87
N ILE A 151 20.97 -9.35 -10.96
CA ILE A 151 20.41 -8.31 -10.10
C ILE A 151 20.99 -8.40 -8.70
N ALA A 152 21.03 -9.60 -8.13
CA ALA A 152 21.45 -9.83 -6.76
C ALA A 152 22.03 -11.22 -6.54
N ILE A 153 22.65 -11.42 -5.38
CA ILE A 153 23.02 -12.75 -4.84
C ILE A 153 22.20 -12.94 -3.56
N LEU A 154 21.58 -14.09 -3.42
CA LEU A 154 20.95 -14.53 -2.18
C LEU A 154 21.88 -15.55 -1.51
N ASN A 155 22.34 -15.23 -0.31
CA ASN A 155 23.31 -16.01 0.48
C ASN A 155 22.62 -16.66 1.69
N ASP A 156 23.32 -17.68 2.27
CA ASP A 156 22.83 -18.40 3.44
C ASP A 156 21.40 -18.89 3.28
N VAL A 157 21.19 -19.55 2.15
CA VAL A 157 19.88 -19.93 1.63
C VAL A 157 19.20 -20.98 2.51
N GLU A 158 17.93 -20.73 2.83
CA GLU A 158 17.01 -21.70 3.42
C GLU A 158 15.84 -21.94 2.46
N ILE A 159 15.55 -23.23 2.19
CA ILE A 159 14.42 -23.63 1.33
C ILE A 159 13.40 -24.36 2.17
N TYR A 160 12.15 -23.90 2.11
CA TYR A 160 11.04 -24.44 2.88
C TYR A 160 9.76 -24.53 2.05
N LYS A 161 8.74 -25.22 2.56
CA LYS A 161 7.53 -25.52 1.79
C LYS A 161 6.63 -24.29 1.65
N HIS A 162 6.11 -24.06 0.43
CA HIS A 162 5.14 -23.02 0.16
C HIS A 162 3.71 -23.55 0.38
N ASN A 163 3.17 -23.34 1.57
CA ASN A 163 1.76 -23.61 1.85
C ASN A 163 0.91 -22.44 1.32
N LYS A 164 0.53 -22.52 0.04
CA LYS A 164 -0.17 -21.46 -0.70
C LYS A 164 -1.54 -21.15 -0.10
N GLU A 165 -2.28 -22.17 0.29
CA GLU A 165 -3.62 -22.02 0.89
C GLU A 165 -3.54 -21.26 2.22
N GLU A 166 -2.67 -21.69 3.12
CA GLU A 166 -2.49 -21.03 4.41
C GLU A 166 -2.00 -19.58 4.24
N ARG A 167 -1.03 -19.35 3.35
CA ARG A 167 -0.55 -18.00 3.03
C ARG A 167 -1.68 -17.10 2.55
N THR A 168 -2.51 -17.60 1.63
CA THR A 168 -3.65 -16.84 1.10
C THR A 168 -4.70 -16.58 2.17
N ALA A 169 -5.12 -17.63 2.90
CA ALA A 169 -6.13 -17.51 3.95
C ALA A 169 -5.74 -16.49 5.02
N ARG A 170 -4.49 -16.51 5.49
CA ARG A 170 -4.01 -15.63 6.55
C ARG A 170 -3.77 -14.21 6.10
N THR A 171 -3.33 -14.01 4.85
CA THR A 171 -3.07 -12.67 4.33
C THR A 171 -4.36 -11.93 3.98
N TRP A 172 -5.32 -12.59 3.32
CA TRP A 172 -6.57 -11.98 2.85
C TRP A 172 -7.80 -12.29 3.68
N GLY A 173 -7.74 -13.29 4.57
CA GLY A 173 -8.90 -13.76 5.34
C GLY A 173 -9.86 -14.60 4.50
N THR A 174 -9.49 -14.98 3.29
CA THR A 174 -10.26 -15.85 2.37
C THR A 174 -9.31 -16.52 1.37
N THR A 175 -9.75 -17.66 0.85
CA THR A 175 -9.09 -18.36 -0.29
C THR A 175 -9.94 -18.29 -1.56
N ALA A 176 -10.92 -17.39 -1.60
CA ALA A 176 -11.76 -17.21 -2.78
C ALA A 176 -10.91 -16.93 -4.03
N PRO A 177 -11.20 -17.58 -5.18
CA PRO A 177 -10.53 -17.26 -6.44
C PRO A 177 -10.85 -15.82 -6.87
N GLY A 178 -9.97 -15.19 -7.63
CA GLY A 178 -10.12 -13.81 -8.09
C GLY A 178 -9.47 -12.77 -7.17
N LEU A 179 -8.61 -13.17 -6.25
CA LEU A 179 -7.72 -12.26 -5.50
C LEU A 179 -6.54 -11.88 -6.40
N PRO A 180 -6.43 -10.61 -6.88
CA PRO A 180 -5.51 -10.26 -7.97
C PRO A 180 -4.05 -10.62 -7.70
N TYR A 181 -3.54 -10.27 -6.52
CA TYR A 181 -2.16 -10.61 -6.15
C TYR A 181 -1.95 -12.11 -5.95
N ALA A 182 -2.92 -12.82 -5.37
CA ALA A 182 -2.81 -14.26 -5.15
C ALA A 182 -2.76 -15.03 -6.48
N GLU A 183 -3.56 -14.62 -7.47
CA GLU A 183 -3.54 -15.21 -8.80
C GLU A 183 -2.22 -14.92 -9.53
N GLU A 184 -1.71 -13.70 -9.43
CA GLU A 184 -0.47 -13.29 -10.10
C GLU A 184 0.78 -13.93 -9.46
N ALA A 185 0.87 -13.95 -8.12
CA ALA A 185 2.13 -14.23 -7.41
C ALA A 185 2.13 -15.49 -6.54
N ILE A 186 0.98 -16.19 -6.38
CA ILE A 186 0.90 -17.34 -5.46
C ILE A 186 0.36 -18.58 -6.16
N THR A 187 -0.78 -18.50 -6.83
CA THR A 187 -1.52 -19.66 -7.36
C THR A 187 -0.65 -20.52 -8.26
N ASN A 188 0.03 -19.89 -9.23
CA ASN A 188 0.88 -20.57 -10.21
C ASN A 188 2.37 -20.55 -9.83
N ALA A 189 2.74 -20.02 -8.67
CA ALA A 189 4.11 -20.00 -8.19
C ALA A 189 4.60 -21.42 -7.83
N GLY A 190 5.92 -21.57 -7.66
CA GLY A 190 6.53 -22.81 -7.22
C GLY A 190 6.05 -23.29 -5.84
N ASN A 191 6.29 -24.56 -5.55
CA ASN A 191 5.85 -25.22 -4.31
C ASN A 191 6.82 -25.04 -3.13
N TRP A 192 7.91 -24.34 -3.35
CA TRP A 192 8.92 -24.03 -2.35
C TRP A 192 9.14 -22.53 -2.26
N LEU A 193 9.52 -22.09 -1.08
CA LEU A 193 9.99 -20.73 -0.82
C LEU A 193 11.48 -20.78 -0.52
N ILE A 194 12.19 -19.73 -0.91
CA ILE A 194 13.61 -19.55 -0.65
C ILE A 194 13.83 -18.23 0.07
N GLY A 195 14.47 -18.29 1.23
CA GLY A 195 14.89 -17.13 2.01
C GLY A 195 16.40 -17.07 2.15
N GLY A 196 16.92 -15.91 2.54
CA GLY A 196 18.35 -15.71 2.71
C GLY A 196 18.75 -14.24 2.77
N ASP A 197 20.03 -13.98 2.99
CA ASP A 197 20.58 -12.62 3.01
C ASP A 197 20.88 -12.15 1.58
N LEU A 198 20.39 -10.95 1.25
CA LEU A 198 20.42 -10.41 -0.10
C LEU A 198 21.56 -9.39 -0.27
N GLU A 199 22.33 -9.55 -1.33
CA GLU A 199 23.32 -8.56 -1.80
C GLU A 199 22.92 -8.09 -3.19
N VAL A 200 22.47 -6.84 -3.32
CA VAL A 200 21.98 -6.27 -4.59
C VAL A 200 23.13 -5.57 -5.31
N ILE A 201 23.40 -5.97 -6.55
CA ILE A 201 24.57 -5.53 -7.29
C ILE A 201 24.56 -4.03 -7.56
N GLU A 202 23.41 -3.49 -7.97
CA GLU A 202 23.22 -2.08 -8.34
C GLU A 202 21.86 -1.58 -7.86
N PRO A 203 21.68 -0.26 -7.62
CA PRO A 203 20.37 0.30 -7.36
C PRO A 203 19.36 -0.07 -8.46
N ILE A 204 18.16 -0.45 -8.07
CA ILE A 204 17.10 -0.81 -9.01
C ILE A 204 16.59 0.45 -9.71
N LYS A 205 16.68 0.47 -11.04
CA LYS A 205 16.16 1.54 -11.90
C LYS A 205 15.27 0.97 -12.98
N TYR A 206 14.17 1.63 -13.25
CA TYR A 206 13.16 1.19 -14.23
C TYR A 206 13.33 1.87 -15.59
N HIS A 207 14.06 2.99 -15.65
CA HIS A 207 14.29 3.78 -16.87
C HIS A 207 13.00 4.19 -17.60
N ASP A 208 11.92 4.35 -16.86
CA ASP A 208 10.59 4.74 -17.34
C ASP A 208 10.31 6.26 -17.26
N GLY A 209 11.34 7.07 -16.95
CA GLY A 209 11.25 8.51 -16.75
C GLY A 209 10.77 8.93 -15.36
N LEU A 210 10.45 7.96 -14.47
CA LEU A 210 9.94 8.22 -13.13
C LEU A 210 10.97 7.95 -12.02
N ASP A 211 12.17 7.51 -12.34
CA ASP A 211 13.19 7.17 -11.33
C ASP A 211 13.55 8.33 -10.40
N ARG A 212 13.39 9.59 -10.85
CA ARG A 212 13.56 10.77 -10.00
C ARG A 212 12.58 10.87 -8.83
N PHE A 213 11.46 10.16 -8.91
CA PHE A 213 10.46 10.12 -7.86
C PHE A 213 10.58 8.87 -6.96
N ARG A 214 11.49 7.95 -7.26
CA ARG A 214 11.72 6.75 -6.46
C ARG A 214 12.82 6.99 -5.44
N LEU A 215 12.50 7.84 -4.44
CA LEU A 215 13.41 8.11 -3.34
C LEU A 215 13.36 6.94 -2.35
N SER A 216 14.53 6.43 -1.97
CA SER A 216 14.68 5.43 -0.91
C SER A 216 14.30 6.01 0.47
N PRO A 217 14.08 5.18 1.51
CA PRO A 217 13.88 5.66 2.87
C PRO A 217 15.00 6.57 3.37
N ALA A 218 16.25 6.30 3.01
CA ALA A 218 17.39 7.15 3.37
C ALA A 218 17.28 8.53 2.68
N GLU A 219 17.08 8.55 1.37
CA GLU A 219 16.92 9.78 0.60
C GLU A 219 15.70 10.61 1.05
N LEU A 220 14.59 9.94 1.43
CA LEU A 220 13.42 10.63 2.00
C LEU A 220 13.74 11.29 3.34
N ARG A 221 14.48 10.61 4.22
CA ARG A 221 14.92 11.16 5.50
C ARG A 221 15.83 12.37 5.30
N ASP A 222 16.74 12.31 4.34
CA ASP A 222 17.62 13.42 3.97
C ASP A 222 16.79 14.60 3.43
N GLU A 223 15.81 14.34 2.57
CA GLU A 223 14.92 15.37 2.03
C GLU A 223 14.08 16.05 3.11
N PHE A 224 13.53 15.28 4.07
CA PHE A 224 12.79 15.86 5.20
C PHE A 224 13.71 16.67 6.13
N THR A 225 14.94 16.22 6.34
CA THR A 225 15.95 16.96 7.11
C THR A 225 16.34 18.24 6.39
N ARG A 226 16.59 18.21 5.08
CA ARG A 226 16.89 19.38 4.24
C ARG A 226 15.78 20.42 4.30
N ARG A 227 14.52 19.97 4.34
CA ARG A 227 13.34 20.85 4.50
C ARG A 227 13.13 21.31 5.94
N ASN A 228 13.93 20.90 6.90
CA ASN A 228 13.74 21.17 8.34
C ASN A 228 12.34 20.73 8.84
N ALA A 229 11.85 19.57 8.35
CA ALA A 229 10.55 19.05 8.78
C ALA A 229 10.57 18.66 10.25
N ASP A 230 9.67 19.21 11.05
CA ASP A 230 9.46 18.83 12.45
C ASP A 230 8.32 17.83 12.64
N ALA A 231 7.52 17.63 11.60
CA ALA A 231 6.55 16.55 11.45
C ALA A 231 6.47 16.13 10.00
N VAL A 232 6.41 14.82 9.77
CA VAL A 232 6.16 14.24 8.44
C VAL A 232 4.86 13.43 8.51
N PHE A 233 3.89 13.78 7.66
CA PHE A 233 2.63 13.06 7.56
C PHE A 233 2.47 12.46 6.17
N ALA A 234 2.22 11.17 6.12
CA ALA A 234 2.15 10.42 4.87
C ALA A 234 0.70 10.24 4.41
N PHE A 235 0.49 10.31 3.11
CA PHE A 235 -0.76 9.96 2.44
C PHE A 235 -0.48 9.04 1.26
N GLN A 236 -0.97 7.80 1.33
CA GLN A 236 -0.80 6.82 0.27
C GLN A 236 -1.97 6.84 -0.70
N LEU A 237 -1.67 6.77 -1.99
CA LEU A 237 -2.66 6.71 -3.06
C LEU A 237 -2.32 5.64 -4.10
N ARG A 238 -3.37 4.97 -4.59
CA ARG A 238 -3.34 4.20 -5.85
C ARG A 238 -4.25 4.80 -6.93
N ASN A 239 -5.02 5.83 -6.56
CA ASN A 239 -5.95 6.54 -7.42
C ASN A 239 -5.44 7.96 -7.69
N PRO A 240 -5.94 8.63 -8.74
CA PRO A 240 -5.71 10.05 -8.96
C PRO A 240 -6.19 10.90 -7.78
N VAL A 241 -5.49 12.00 -7.52
CA VAL A 241 -5.87 12.98 -6.48
C VAL A 241 -7.06 13.81 -6.95
N HIS A 242 -8.10 13.86 -6.13
CA HIS A 242 -9.19 14.82 -6.27
C HIS A 242 -9.21 15.79 -5.07
N ASN A 243 -9.96 16.87 -5.16
CA ASN A 243 -9.95 17.91 -4.13
C ASN A 243 -10.43 17.43 -2.74
N GLY A 244 -11.15 16.29 -2.66
CA GLY A 244 -11.44 15.63 -1.38
C GLY A 244 -10.18 15.04 -0.73
N HIS A 245 -9.26 14.46 -1.50
CA HIS A 245 -7.97 14.04 -0.98
C HIS A 245 -7.12 15.26 -0.56
N ALA A 246 -7.07 16.29 -1.41
CA ALA A 246 -6.35 17.52 -1.10
C ALA A 246 -6.87 18.18 0.19
N LEU A 247 -8.19 18.25 0.39
CA LEU A 247 -8.81 18.75 1.61
C LEU A 247 -8.33 18.01 2.86
N LEU A 248 -8.18 16.69 2.78
CA LEU A 248 -7.67 15.89 3.91
C LEU A 248 -6.21 16.19 4.20
N MET A 249 -5.37 16.32 3.18
CA MET A 249 -3.96 16.61 3.31
C MET A 249 -3.73 18.02 3.88
N THR A 250 -4.44 19.01 3.37
CA THR A 250 -4.34 20.40 3.82
C THR A 250 -4.92 20.60 5.24
N ASP A 251 -6.06 19.96 5.57
CA ASP A 251 -6.61 19.99 6.94
C ASP A 251 -5.66 19.32 7.93
N THR A 252 -5.01 18.22 7.54
CA THR A 252 -4.02 17.55 8.38
C THR A 252 -2.85 18.48 8.68
N ARG A 253 -2.29 19.14 7.66
CA ARG A 253 -1.21 20.11 7.87
C ARG A 253 -1.64 21.25 8.81
N ARG A 254 -2.82 21.83 8.59
CA ARG A 254 -3.40 22.87 9.46
C ARG A 254 -3.49 22.39 10.93
N ARG A 255 -4.00 21.19 11.15
CA ARG A 255 -4.11 20.60 12.51
C ARG A 255 -2.75 20.37 13.16
N LEU A 256 -1.73 19.95 12.41
CA LEU A 256 -0.39 19.79 12.93
C LEU A 256 0.22 21.16 13.33
N LEU A 257 -0.01 22.21 12.54
CA LEU A 257 0.37 23.59 12.92
C LEU A 257 -0.33 24.03 14.20
N GLU A 258 -1.63 23.74 14.36
CA GLU A 258 -2.40 24.03 15.58
C GLU A 258 -1.90 23.24 16.80
N MET A 259 -1.34 22.05 16.58
CA MET A 259 -0.70 21.25 17.63
C MET A 259 0.69 21.78 18.03
N GLY A 260 1.21 22.81 17.34
CA GLY A 260 2.47 23.47 17.66
C GLY A 260 3.67 23.05 16.80
N TYR A 261 3.49 22.13 15.81
CA TYR A 261 4.51 21.88 14.81
C TYR A 261 4.66 23.13 13.92
N LYS A 262 5.89 23.44 13.50
CA LYS A 262 6.16 24.67 12.76
C LYS A 262 6.29 24.43 11.26
N ASN A 263 6.76 23.25 10.89
CA ASN A 263 7.00 22.88 9.50
C ASN A 263 6.58 21.44 9.19
N PRO A 264 5.28 21.12 9.25
CA PRO A 264 4.78 19.82 8.83
C PRO A 264 4.93 19.64 7.31
N VAL A 265 5.56 18.53 6.89
CA VAL A 265 5.76 18.17 5.49
C VAL A 265 4.91 16.97 5.12
N LEU A 266 4.20 17.06 3.99
CA LEU A 266 3.45 15.97 3.41
C LEU A 266 4.36 15.05 2.59
N LEU A 267 4.31 13.75 2.88
CA LEU A 267 4.75 12.71 1.96
C LEU A 267 3.54 12.20 1.16
N LEU A 268 3.37 12.72 -0.06
CA LEU A 268 2.42 12.16 -1.03
C LEU A 268 3.07 10.95 -1.68
N HIS A 269 2.54 9.76 -1.38
CA HIS A 269 3.24 8.50 -1.62
C HIS A 269 2.42 7.59 -2.54
N PRO A 270 2.39 7.86 -3.88
CA PRO A 270 1.72 7.01 -4.85
C PRO A 270 2.34 5.61 -4.88
N LEU A 271 1.48 4.60 -4.94
CA LEU A 271 1.90 3.22 -5.05
C LEU A 271 2.50 2.96 -6.44
N GLY A 272 3.71 2.41 -6.49
CA GLY A 272 4.47 2.24 -7.73
C GLY A 272 4.72 0.80 -8.17
N GLY A 273 4.41 -0.18 -7.31
CA GLY A 273 4.49 -1.58 -7.68
C GLY A 273 3.24 -2.07 -8.43
N TYR A 274 3.10 -3.39 -8.51
CA TYR A 274 1.97 -4.06 -9.13
C TYR A 274 0.62 -3.50 -8.68
N THR A 275 -0.27 -3.24 -9.61
CA THR A 275 -1.68 -2.94 -9.40
C THR A 275 -2.53 -3.72 -10.39
N LYS A 276 -3.81 -3.97 -10.06
CA LYS A 276 -4.72 -4.67 -10.96
C LYS A 276 -5.01 -3.84 -12.23
N ALA A 277 -5.39 -4.52 -13.31
CA ALA A 277 -5.48 -3.95 -14.64
C ALA A 277 -6.47 -2.77 -14.79
N ASP A 278 -7.48 -2.66 -13.93
CA ASP A 278 -8.46 -1.57 -13.96
C ASP A 278 -8.07 -0.32 -13.13
N ASP A 279 -6.94 -0.36 -12.42
CA ASP A 279 -6.37 0.83 -11.80
C ASP A 279 -5.67 1.72 -12.85
N VAL A 280 -5.69 3.03 -12.64
CA VAL A 280 -4.98 3.97 -13.53
C VAL A 280 -3.47 3.71 -13.45
N PRO A 281 -2.77 3.48 -14.57
CA PRO A 281 -1.33 3.18 -14.56
C PRO A 281 -0.49 4.25 -13.88
N LEU A 282 0.63 3.84 -13.28
CA LEU A 282 1.52 4.72 -12.51
C LEU A 282 1.91 5.99 -13.27
N ARG A 283 2.31 5.88 -14.54
CA ARG A 283 2.70 7.01 -15.37
C ARG A 283 1.63 8.10 -15.44
N TRP A 284 0.37 7.70 -15.60
CA TRP A 284 -0.74 8.64 -15.66
C TRP A 284 -1.08 9.24 -14.29
N ARG A 285 -0.95 8.45 -13.23
CA ARG A 285 -1.11 8.95 -11.86
C ARG A 285 -0.03 9.97 -11.52
N MET A 286 1.24 9.71 -11.88
CA MET A 286 2.33 10.65 -11.63
C MET A 286 2.14 11.96 -12.41
N LYS A 287 1.76 11.89 -13.69
CA LYS A 287 1.42 13.09 -14.47
C LYS A 287 0.28 13.89 -13.84
N GLN A 288 -0.74 13.20 -13.30
CA GLN A 288 -1.85 13.85 -12.61
C GLN A 288 -1.40 14.51 -11.29
N HIS A 289 -0.47 13.90 -10.54
CA HIS A 289 0.09 14.49 -9.33
C HIS A 289 0.95 15.73 -9.62
N GLU A 290 1.68 15.74 -10.72
CA GLU A 290 2.39 16.94 -11.19
C GLU A 290 1.42 18.10 -11.44
N MET A 291 0.30 17.84 -12.14
CA MET A 291 -0.74 18.87 -12.36
C MET A 291 -1.38 19.37 -11.06
N VAL A 292 -1.56 18.51 -10.05
CA VAL A 292 -2.08 18.91 -8.73
C VAL A 292 -1.17 19.92 -8.04
N LEU A 293 0.14 19.80 -8.20
CA LEU A 293 1.12 20.77 -7.70
C LEU A 293 1.14 22.04 -8.57
N GLU A 294 1.15 21.90 -9.89
CA GLU A 294 1.15 23.03 -10.83
C GLU A 294 -0.10 23.89 -10.73
N ASP A 295 -1.27 23.29 -10.56
CA ASP A 295 -2.55 23.98 -10.35
C ASP A 295 -2.67 24.57 -8.91
N GLY A 296 -1.65 24.44 -8.07
CA GLY A 296 -1.60 25.01 -6.71
C GLY A 296 -2.55 24.36 -5.70
N VAL A 297 -3.03 23.14 -5.97
CA VAL A 297 -3.93 22.41 -5.05
C VAL A 297 -3.17 21.93 -3.81
N LEU A 298 -1.90 21.54 -4.00
CA LEU A 298 -0.93 21.24 -2.94
C LEU A 298 0.30 22.12 -3.13
N ASP A 299 0.87 22.58 -2.02
CA ASP A 299 2.06 23.42 -2.02
C ASP A 299 3.33 22.56 -2.20
N PRO A 300 4.13 22.77 -3.27
CA PRO A 300 5.34 21.98 -3.53
C PRO A 300 6.42 22.17 -2.44
N GLU A 301 6.46 23.34 -1.78
CA GLU A 301 7.44 23.60 -0.72
C GLU A 301 7.20 22.72 0.52
N THR A 302 5.96 22.31 0.75
CA THR A 302 5.56 21.50 1.90
C THR A 302 5.10 20.10 1.52
N THR A 303 5.29 19.72 0.25
CA THR A 303 4.90 18.39 -0.28
C THR A 303 6.10 17.71 -0.94
N VAL A 304 6.40 16.49 -0.52
CA VAL A 304 7.32 15.58 -1.19
C VAL A 304 6.49 14.51 -1.90
N VAL A 305 6.64 14.39 -3.22
CA VAL A 305 6.03 13.31 -4.00
C VAL A 305 7.07 12.24 -4.22
N SER A 306 6.84 11.04 -3.70
CA SER A 306 7.73 9.90 -3.89
C SER A 306 6.96 8.63 -4.16
N ILE A 307 7.45 7.80 -5.06
CA ILE A 307 6.84 6.53 -5.44
C ILE A 307 7.19 5.46 -4.41
N PHE A 308 6.17 4.77 -3.88
CA PHE A 308 6.34 3.63 -3.01
C PHE A 308 6.47 2.34 -3.86
N PRO A 309 7.64 1.67 -3.88
CA PRO A 309 7.92 0.60 -4.84
C PRO A 309 7.20 -0.73 -4.55
N SER A 310 6.44 -0.83 -3.47
CA SER A 310 5.77 -2.06 -3.06
C SER A 310 4.67 -2.48 -4.03
N PRO A 311 4.55 -3.79 -4.35
CA PRO A 311 3.37 -4.31 -5.03
C PRO A 311 2.14 -4.24 -4.12
N MET A 312 0.97 -4.04 -4.72
CA MET A 312 -0.32 -3.98 -4.03
C MET A 312 -0.91 -5.37 -3.85
N HIS A 313 -1.29 -5.73 -2.62
CA HIS A 313 -1.94 -7.00 -2.31
C HIS A 313 -3.46 -6.94 -2.32
N TYR A 314 -4.04 -5.77 -2.08
CA TYR A 314 -5.49 -5.59 -1.82
C TYR A 314 -5.94 -6.38 -0.57
N ALA A 315 -5.07 -6.50 0.42
CA ALA A 315 -5.25 -7.29 1.64
C ALA A 315 -5.76 -6.49 2.85
N GLY A 316 -6.32 -5.30 2.61
CA GLY A 316 -7.02 -4.49 3.62
C GLY A 316 -6.25 -4.31 4.93
N PRO A 317 -6.82 -4.81 6.06
CA PRO A 317 -6.21 -4.64 7.39
C PRO A 317 -4.80 -5.22 7.54
N THR A 318 -4.48 -6.28 6.82
CA THR A 318 -3.13 -6.87 6.81
C THR A 318 -2.16 -5.96 6.07
N GLU A 319 -2.51 -5.55 4.87
CA GLU A 319 -1.61 -4.74 4.03
C GLU A 319 -1.38 -3.33 4.55
N VAL A 320 -2.40 -2.71 5.15
CA VAL A 320 -2.25 -1.34 5.67
C VAL A 320 -1.23 -1.25 6.81
N GLN A 321 -1.01 -2.34 7.55
CA GLN A 321 0.07 -2.42 8.55
C GLN A 321 1.45 -2.38 7.89
N TRP A 322 1.64 -3.11 6.79
CA TRP A 322 2.85 -3.03 5.97
C TRP A 322 3.08 -1.61 5.45
N HIS A 323 2.03 -0.97 4.97
CA HIS A 323 2.10 0.41 4.53
C HIS A 323 2.52 1.36 5.67
N ALA A 324 2.01 1.18 6.88
CA ALA A 324 2.39 1.96 8.05
C ALA A 324 3.85 1.74 8.44
N LYS A 325 4.29 0.47 8.50
CA LYS A 325 5.69 0.10 8.75
C LYS A 325 6.66 0.79 7.78
N ALA A 326 6.38 0.73 6.49
CA ALA A 326 7.22 1.36 5.48
C ALA A 326 7.35 2.88 5.71
N ARG A 327 6.31 3.56 6.23
CA ARG A 327 6.34 4.99 6.57
C ARG A 327 7.20 5.27 7.80
N ILE A 328 7.21 4.38 8.78
CA ILE A 328 8.16 4.44 9.90
C ILE A 328 9.58 4.43 9.37
N ASN A 329 9.92 3.49 8.49
CA ASN A 329 11.26 3.40 7.91
C ASN A 329 11.62 4.64 7.07
N ALA A 330 10.66 5.21 6.36
CA ALA A 330 10.83 6.48 5.64
C ALA A 330 10.89 7.74 6.54
N GLY A 331 10.67 7.63 7.85
CA GLY A 331 10.77 8.75 8.79
C GLY A 331 9.47 9.49 9.08
N ALA A 332 8.32 9.04 8.56
CA ALA A 332 7.03 9.66 8.83
C ALA A 332 6.56 9.38 10.25
N ASN A 333 6.12 10.43 10.97
CA ASN A 333 5.56 10.33 12.32
C ASN A 333 4.02 10.28 12.34
N PHE A 334 3.38 10.62 11.23
CA PHE A 334 1.93 10.62 11.09
C PHE A 334 1.52 9.90 9.81
N TYR A 335 0.40 9.18 9.88
CA TYR A 335 -0.15 8.50 8.73
C TYR A 335 -1.66 8.76 8.62
N ILE A 336 -2.09 9.31 7.49
CA ILE A 336 -3.51 9.52 7.17
C ILE A 336 -4.06 8.22 6.60
N VAL A 337 -5.05 7.65 7.29
CA VAL A 337 -5.68 6.40 6.88
C VAL A 337 -7.14 6.63 6.56
N GLY A 338 -7.51 6.30 5.33
CA GLY A 338 -8.85 6.41 4.81
C GLY A 338 -9.80 5.31 5.26
N ARG A 339 -10.98 5.31 4.66
CA ARG A 339 -11.94 4.22 4.75
C ARG A 339 -11.46 3.06 3.87
N ASP A 340 -11.60 1.82 4.36
CA ASP A 340 -11.19 0.58 3.66
C ASP A 340 -9.79 0.70 3.01
N PRO A 341 -8.74 1.03 3.79
CA PRO A 341 -7.40 1.19 3.26
C PRO A 341 -6.90 -0.14 2.68
N ALA A 342 -6.32 -0.09 1.48
CA ALA A 342 -5.83 -1.28 0.76
C ALA A 342 -6.90 -2.36 0.51
N GLY A 343 -8.19 -2.01 0.58
CA GLY A 343 -9.29 -2.95 0.39
C GLY A 343 -9.68 -3.15 -1.08
N MET A 344 -10.58 -4.12 -1.27
CA MET A 344 -11.20 -4.45 -2.56
C MET A 344 -12.60 -5.03 -2.33
N GLY A 345 -13.38 -5.11 -3.41
CA GLY A 345 -14.62 -5.88 -3.41
C GLY A 345 -14.35 -7.37 -3.30
N HIS A 346 -15.25 -8.12 -2.65
CA HIS A 346 -15.15 -9.58 -2.59
C HIS A 346 -15.24 -10.17 -4.00
N PRO A 347 -14.31 -11.07 -4.41
CA PRO A 347 -14.25 -11.56 -5.78
C PRO A 347 -15.53 -12.23 -6.29
N LEU A 348 -16.25 -12.93 -5.41
CA LEU A 348 -17.42 -13.73 -5.75
C LEU A 348 -18.75 -13.12 -5.27
N GLU A 349 -18.72 -12.16 -4.34
CA GLU A 349 -19.90 -11.60 -3.72
C GLU A 349 -19.97 -10.09 -3.97
N LYS A 350 -21.18 -9.54 -4.07
CA LYS A 350 -21.41 -8.11 -4.30
C LYS A 350 -21.33 -7.32 -2.99
N ARG A 351 -20.17 -7.37 -2.31
CA ARG A 351 -19.86 -6.63 -1.07
C ARG A 351 -18.39 -6.25 -1.02
N ASP A 352 -18.03 -5.38 -0.13
CA ASP A 352 -16.63 -5.13 0.20
C ASP A 352 -16.04 -6.39 0.88
N LEU A 353 -14.77 -6.69 0.63
CA LEU A 353 -14.09 -7.84 1.25
C LEU A 353 -13.89 -7.60 2.74
N TYR A 354 -13.61 -6.37 3.14
CA TYR A 354 -13.34 -5.99 4.53
C TYR A 354 -14.36 -4.97 5.03
N ASP A 355 -14.56 -4.92 6.36
CA ASP A 355 -15.24 -3.79 7.00
C ASP A 355 -14.42 -2.51 6.82
N ALA A 356 -15.10 -1.44 6.46
CA ALA A 356 -14.47 -0.17 6.07
C ALA A 356 -13.59 0.47 7.17
N ASP A 357 -13.87 0.15 8.44
CA ASP A 357 -13.15 0.69 9.59
C ASP A 357 -12.09 -0.27 10.15
N HIS A 358 -12.03 -1.54 9.68
CA HIS A 358 -11.11 -2.53 10.23
C HIS A 358 -9.64 -2.11 10.10
N GLY A 359 -9.22 -1.64 8.93
CA GLY A 359 -7.82 -1.20 8.72
C GLY A 359 -7.38 -0.16 9.75
N LYS A 360 -8.21 0.84 9.98
CA LYS A 360 -7.92 1.90 10.97
C LYS A 360 -7.89 1.36 12.40
N LYS A 361 -8.84 0.49 12.78
CA LYS A 361 -8.89 -0.12 14.10
C LYS A 361 -7.67 -1.00 14.35
N VAL A 362 -7.28 -1.83 13.37
CA VAL A 362 -6.10 -2.68 13.46
C VAL A 362 -4.83 -1.87 13.65
N LEU A 363 -4.64 -0.80 12.89
CA LEU A 363 -3.46 0.08 13.04
C LEU A 363 -3.33 0.68 14.45
N SER A 364 -4.44 0.94 15.13
CA SER A 364 -4.41 1.52 16.48
C SER A 364 -3.97 0.54 17.57
N MET A 365 -3.84 -0.75 17.25
CA MET A 365 -3.49 -1.81 18.20
C MET A 365 -2.42 -2.78 17.68
N ALA A 366 -1.92 -2.57 16.47
CA ALA A 366 -0.96 -3.47 15.84
C ALA A 366 0.42 -3.40 16.53
N PRO A 367 0.99 -4.53 16.95
CA PRO A 367 2.31 -4.57 17.57
C PRO A 367 3.38 -3.95 16.66
N GLY A 368 4.28 -3.14 17.25
CA GLY A 368 5.37 -2.48 16.55
C GLY A 368 4.99 -1.20 15.78
N LEU A 369 3.72 -0.78 15.80
CA LEU A 369 3.25 0.45 15.16
C LEU A 369 2.92 1.58 16.14
N GLU A 370 3.13 1.39 17.43
CA GLU A 370 2.74 2.32 18.51
C GLU A 370 3.40 3.69 18.37
N ARG A 371 4.53 3.76 17.66
CA ARG A 371 5.30 4.99 17.45
C ARG A 371 4.72 5.88 16.34
N LEU A 372 3.89 5.32 15.45
CA LEU A 372 3.28 6.03 14.35
C LEU A 372 1.90 6.57 14.75
N ASN A 373 1.71 7.88 14.61
CA ASN A 373 0.43 8.49 14.90
C ASN A 373 -0.53 8.29 13.72
N ILE A 374 -1.61 7.55 13.95
CA ILE A 374 -2.65 7.36 12.94
C ILE A 374 -3.65 8.51 13.04
N LEU A 375 -3.74 9.30 11.98
CA LEU A 375 -4.66 10.42 11.92
C LEU A 375 -6.01 9.97 11.38
N PRO A 376 -7.10 10.18 12.14
CA PRO A 376 -8.42 9.76 11.70
C PRO A 376 -8.87 10.58 10.49
N PHE A 377 -9.35 9.87 9.50
CA PHE A 377 -9.91 10.40 8.28
C PHE A 377 -11.29 11.03 8.54
N LYS A 378 -11.48 12.28 8.10
CA LYS A 378 -12.81 12.87 8.00
C LYS A 378 -13.37 12.60 6.61
N VAL A 379 -14.62 12.16 6.54
CA VAL A 379 -15.26 11.90 5.25
C VAL A 379 -15.41 13.21 4.48
N ALA A 380 -14.83 13.28 3.28
CA ALA A 380 -15.01 14.39 2.36
C ALA A 380 -16.06 14.03 1.30
N ALA A 381 -16.95 14.94 1.00
CA ALA A 381 -17.95 14.81 -0.04
C ALA A 381 -18.13 16.14 -0.79
N TYR A 382 -18.76 16.12 -1.95
CA TYR A 382 -19.04 17.32 -2.70
C TYR A 382 -20.25 18.06 -2.12
N ASP A 383 -20.01 19.25 -1.59
CA ASP A 383 -21.09 20.13 -1.07
C ASP A 383 -21.71 20.92 -2.23
N LYS A 384 -22.96 20.57 -2.57
CA LYS A 384 -23.73 21.20 -3.66
C LYS A 384 -24.06 22.65 -3.40
N THR A 385 -24.09 23.08 -2.12
CA THR A 385 -24.41 24.46 -1.75
C THR A 385 -23.21 25.39 -1.89
N GLN A 386 -21.99 24.83 -1.78
CA GLN A 386 -20.73 25.57 -1.87
C GLN A 386 -19.98 25.33 -3.18
N ASN A 387 -20.45 24.41 -4.02
CA ASN A 387 -19.81 23.96 -5.26
C ASN A 387 -18.33 23.58 -5.07
N LYS A 388 -18.03 22.80 -4.01
CA LYS A 388 -16.67 22.35 -3.70
C LYS A 388 -16.67 21.09 -2.84
N MET A 389 -15.51 20.46 -2.74
CA MET A 389 -15.28 19.38 -1.76
C MET A 389 -15.23 19.98 -0.34
N ALA A 390 -15.99 19.39 0.57
CA ALA A 390 -16.05 19.78 1.98
C ALA A 390 -16.11 18.54 2.88
N PHE A 391 -15.87 18.71 4.17
CA PHE A 391 -16.12 17.62 5.12
C PHE A 391 -17.62 17.38 5.24
N PHE A 392 -18.00 16.10 5.17
CA PHE A 392 -19.40 15.70 5.26
C PHE A 392 -20.01 16.11 6.59
N ASP A 393 -21.16 16.79 6.51
CA ASP A 393 -21.97 17.20 7.65
C ASP A 393 -23.22 16.32 7.75
N PRO A 394 -23.29 15.44 8.76
CA PRO A 394 -24.44 14.54 8.95
C PRO A 394 -25.76 15.26 9.23
N SER A 395 -25.74 16.54 9.62
CA SER A 395 -26.95 17.34 9.89
C SER A 395 -27.68 17.79 8.62
N ARG A 396 -26.95 17.79 7.48
CA ARG A 396 -27.52 18.19 6.17
C ARG A 396 -27.08 17.25 5.04
N PRO A 397 -27.33 15.95 5.14
CA PRO A 397 -26.83 14.94 4.20
C PRO A 397 -27.33 15.14 2.77
N GLN A 398 -28.49 15.75 2.57
CA GLN A 398 -29.09 16.05 1.27
C GLN A 398 -28.25 17.04 0.45
N ASP A 399 -27.41 17.87 1.09
CA ASP A 399 -26.57 18.86 0.42
C ASP A 399 -25.28 18.26 -0.17
N PHE A 400 -24.96 17.04 0.22
CA PHE A 400 -23.74 16.39 -0.17
C PHE A 400 -23.93 15.33 -1.25
N LEU A 401 -22.98 15.24 -2.16
CA LEU A 401 -22.88 14.22 -3.20
C LEU A 401 -21.58 13.44 -3.04
N PHE A 402 -21.72 12.11 -2.90
CA PHE A 402 -20.57 11.20 -2.93
C PHE A 402 -20.27 10.79 -4.37
N ILE A 403 -19.08 11.14 -4.86
CA ILE A 403 -18.62 10.77 -6.19
C ILE A 403 -17.70 9.55 -6.05
N SER A 404 -18.21 8.40 -6.48
CA SER A 404 -17.43 7.16 -6.47
C SER A 404 -16.34 7.16 -7.56
N GLY A 405 -15.29 6.37 -7.37
CA GLY A 405 -14.26 6.16 -8.40
C GLY A 405 -14.87 5.63 -9.72
N THR A 406 -15.93 4.82 -9.67
CA THR A 406 -16.66 4.36 -10.85
C THR A 406 -17.32 5.51 -11.59
N LYS A 407 -18.04 6.40 -10.87
CA LYS A 407 -18.66 7.57 -11.50
C LYS A 407 -17.63 8.51 -12.11
N MET A 408 -16.50 8.74 -11.41
CA MET A 408 -15.40 9.55 -11.93
C MET A 408 -14.85 8.95 -13.25
N ARG A 409 -14.62 7.64 -13.28
CA ARG A 409 -14.17 6.94 -14.50
C ARG A 409 -15.16 7.08 -15.66
N THR A 410 -16.46 6.96 -15.37
CA THR A 410 -17.51 7.12 -16.39
C THR A 410 -17.51 8.53 -16.96
N LEU A 411 -17.47 9.58 -16.12
CA LEU A 411 -17.39 10.96 -16.56
C LEU A 411 -16.16 11.19 -17.45
N ALA A 412 -14.98 10.74 -17.02
CA ALA A 412 -13.75 10.91 -17.79
C ALA A 412 -13.79 10.18 -19.14
N LYS A 413 -14.32 8.96 -19.20
CA LYS A 413 -14.53 8.20 -20.45
C LYS A 413 -15.47 8.91 -21.42
N ASN A 414 -16.51 9.53 -20.91
CA ASN A 414 -17.50 10.26 -21.72
C ASN A 414 -17.07 11.69 -22.04
N LYS A 415 -15.89 12.13 -21.57
CA LYS A 415 -15.41 13.53 -21.68
C LYS A 415 -16.37 14.54 -21.04
N GLU A 416 -17.17 14.10 -20.08
CA GLU A 416 -18.06 14.93 -19.30
C GLU A 416 -17.26 15.64 -18.19
N SER A 417 -17.56 16.90 -17.89
CA SER A 417 -16.94 17.61 -16.77
C SER A 417 -17.45 17.07 -15.44
N PRO A 418 -16.58 16.90 -14.42
CA PRO A 418 -17.04 16.68 -13.07
C PRO A 418 -17.68 17.96 -12.53
N PRO A 419 -18.40 17.90 -11.39
CA PRO A 419 -18.86 19.12 -10.72
C PRO A 419 -17.68 20.07 -10.44
N ASP A 420 -17.92 21.37 -10.58
CA ASP A 420 -16.91 22.41 -10.32
C ASP A 420 -16.30 22.25 -8.91
N GLY A 421 -14.96 22.34 -8.81
CA GLY A 421 -14.29 22.18 -7.53
C GLY A 421 -14.13 20.72 -7.05
N PHE A 422 -14.50 19.72 -7.86
CA PHE A 422 -14.24 18.31 -7.53
C PHE A 422 -12.77 17.90 -7.75
N MET A 423 -12.18 18.34 -8.85
CA MET A 423 -10.77 18.07 -9.21
C MET A 423 -10.20 19.29 -9.92
N CYS A 424 -8.90 19.53 -9.81
CA CYS A 424 -8.25 20.59 -10.55
C CYS A 424 -8.29 20.36 -12.06
N PRO A 425 -8.35 21.42 -12.89
CA PRO A 425 -8.51 21.30 -14.34
C PRO A 425 -7.41 20.50 -15.02
N GLY A 426 -6.14 20.74 -14.68
CA GLY A 426 -4.99 19.99 -15.20
C GLY A 426 -5.06 18.52 -14.84
N GLY A 427 -5.37 18.20 -13.59
CA GLY A 427 -5.53 16.83 -13.11
C GLY A 427 -6.70 16.10 -13.80
N TRP A 428 -7.82 16.78 -14.04
CA TRP A 428 -8.95 16.21 -14.78
C TRP A 428 -8.61 15.94 -16.24
N LYS A 429 -7.93 16.88 -16.89
CA LYS A 429 -7.49 16.70 -18.28
C LYS A 429 -6.62 15.45 -18.44
N VAL A 430 -5.69 15.20 -17.54
CA VAL A 430 -4.86 13.99 -17.57
C VAL A 430 -5.69 12.71 -17.54
N LEU A 431 -6.78 12.67 -16.74
CA LEU A 431 -7.67 11.51 -16.71
C LEU A 431 -8.44 11.32 -18.01
N VAL A 432 -8.94 12.39 -18.60
CA VAL A 432 -9.61 12.35 -19.91
C VAL A 432 -8.64 11.84 -20.97
N ASP A 433 -7.43 12.40 -21.04
CA ASP A 433 -6.37 11.98 -21.98
C ASP A 433 -6.02 10.49 -21.81
N TYR A 434 -5.98 9.99 -20.57
CA TYR A 434 -5.77 8.57 -20.30
C TYR A 434 -6.87 7.70 -20.88
N TYR A 435 -8.14 8.02 -20.60
CA TYR A 435 -9.25 7.21 -21.10
C TYR A 435 -9.42 7.32 -22.61
N ASP A 436 -9.09 8.47 -23.22
CA ASP A 436 -9.02 8.64 -24.66
C ASP A 436 -7.97 7.71 -25.30
N SER A 437 -6.81 7.60 -24.65
CA SER A 437 -5.74 6.72 -25.13
C SER A 437 -6.12 5.22 -25.16
N LEU A 438 -7.17 4.84 -24.44
CA LEU A 438 -7.71 3.46 -24.44
C LEU A 438 -8.74 3.21 -25.54
N THR A 439 -9.27 4.28 -26.18
CA THR A 439 -10.25 4.14 -27.26
C THR A 439 -9.50 3.81 -28.57
N PRO A 440 -9.84 2.74 -29.29
CA PRO A 440 -9.22 2.45 -30.58
C PRO A 440 -9.40 3.66 -31.51
N ALA A 441 -8.34 4.10 -32.17
CA ALA A 441 -8.44 5.14 -33.17
C ALA A 441 -9.37 4.68 -34.29
N GLU A 442 -10.34 5.50 -34.69
CA GLU A 442 -11.29 5.21 -35.79
C GLU A 442 -10.62 4.87 -37.12
N ASN A 443 -9.31 5.01 -37.25
CA ASN A 443 -8.50 4.79 -38.44
C ASN A 443 -7.53 3.61 -38.35
N GLY A 444 -7.82 2.55 -37.59
CA GLY A 444 -7.09 1.29 -37.66
C GLY A 444 -5.61 1.32 -37.18
N ARG A 445 -5.14 2.41 -36.61
CA ARG A 445 -3.84 2.42 -35.91
C ARG A 445 -4.05 1.91 -34.49
N VAL A 446 -3.61 0.69 -34.26
CA VAL A 446 -3.42 0.16 -32.89
C VAL A 446 -2.47 1.12 -32.19
N PRO A 447 -2.84 1.71 -31.02
CA PRO A 447 -1.86 2.46 -30.23
C PRO A 447 -0.68 1.53 -29.93
N GLU A 448 0.55 2.00 -30.12
CA GLU A 448 1.71 1.22 -29.69
C GLU A 448 1.55 0.81 -28.24
N PRO A 449 1.80 -0.46 -27.90
CA PRO A 449 1.78 -0.88 -26.51
C PRO A 449 2.80 -0.04 -25.76
N VAL A 450 2.31 0.74 -24.79
CA VAL A 450 3.16 1.54 -23.92
C VAL A 450 4.04 0.53 -23.17
N PRO A 451 5.39 0.64 -23.22
CA PRO A 451 6.27 -0.25 -22.48
C PRO A 451 5.88 -0.24 -20.99
N VAL A 452 5.66 -1.43 -20.47
CA VAL A 452 5.28 -1.69 -19.07
C VAL A 452 6.53 -1.65 -18.20
#